data_28e6092e82551d0ea5ade77c691f2b13
#
_entry.id   28e6092e82551d0ea5ade77c691f2b13
#
_cell.length_a   1.000
_cell.length_b   1.000
_cell.length_c   1.000
_cell.angle_alpha   90.00
_cell.angle_beta   90.00
_cell.angle_gamma   90.00
#
_symmetry.space_group_name_H-M   'P 1'
#
loop_
_entity.id
_entity.type
_entity.pdbx_description
1 polymer ?
#
loop_
_entity_poly.entity_id
_entity_poly.type
_entity_poly.pdbx_seq_one_letter_code
_entity_poly.pdbx_strand_id
1 'polypeptide(L)'
;MIAESQEMASCMHQLLFGIALLSMTVVLILSTLKYAKPGFEFWPPPHPTSWQSRVFRTLFRVFFVALIALSIVAFDHSQSLWRYLVGAFLLLIGFGFALRWTNFLGWGNAFGDSDGLKTEGVYRFSRNPIYMITLIGMVGWALLINSWMVTTLLGLWACLYIAAPLLEEPWMKKHYGDAFVAYISRAPRYGSLRQIAEHLLAILELKIPPLVIIIVSAAVMYVCAVSIPHDTFMPSELRIALASVAAIVAAAVVITALATFRRHQTTMNPLNPDNTTALVTTGIYAYTRNPMYLSMLVALLGWGFFLGQLSVVVGLVLYVAAITRLQIVPEERILQHKFADTYTNYLNSSHRWFGLRH
;
A
#
# COMPACT_ATOMS: atom_id res chain seq x y z
N MET A 1 48.30 12.82 -6.90
CA MET A 1 47.47 12.85 -5.67
C MET A 1 45.95 12.81 -5.95
N ILE A 2 45.35 13.78 -6.69
CA ILE A 2 43.87 13.71 -7.02
C ILE A 2 43.55 12.54 -7.97
N ALA A 3 44.32 12.33 -9.04
CA ALA A 3 44.13 11.23 -9.96
C ALA A 3 44.29 9.86 -9.30
N GLU A 4 45.31 9.68 -8.49
CA GLU A 4 45.56 8.46 -7.72
C GLU A 4 44.44 8.14 -6.73
N SER A 5 43.85 9.18 -6.08
CA SER A 5 42.73 8.99 -5.16
C SER A 5 41.45 8.59 -5.88
N GLN A 6 41.21 9.08 -7.10
CA GLN A 6 40.08 8.66 -7.93
C GLN A 6 40.24 7.24 -8.48
N GLU A 7 41.45 6.86 -8.89
CA GLU A 7 41.75 5.52 -9.35
C GLU A 7 41.61 4.48 -8.21
N MET A 8 42.08 4.82 -7.01
CA MET A 8 41.92 3.97 -5.81
C MET A 8 40.44 3.82 -5.40
N ALA A 9 39.64 4.89 -5.47
CA ALA A 9 38.21 4.82 -5.22
C ALA A 9 37.49 3.94 -6.24
N SER A 10 37.81 4.06 -7.54
CA SER A 10 37.26 3.21 -8.60
C SER A 10 37.61 1.74 -8.39
N CYS A 11 38.85 1.44 -8.04
CA CYS A 11 39.30 0.08 -7.73
C CYS A 11 38.55 -0.52 -6.53
N MET A 12 38.32 0.27 -5.48
CA MET A 12 37.54 -0.17 -4.30
C MET A 12 36.09 -0.48 -4.66
N HIS A 13 35.42 0.37 -5.48
CA HIS A 13 34.07 0.09 -5.96
C HIS A 13 33.98 -1.21 -6.74
N GLN A 14 34.91 -1.45 -7.66
CA GLN A 14 34.96 -2.67 -8.48
C GLN A 14 35.21 -3.91 -7.61
N LEU A 15 36.10 -3.81 -6.63
CA LEU A 15 36.42 -4.92 -5.72
C LEU A 15 35.21 -5.31 -4.87
N LEU A 16 34.55 -4.33 -4.22
CA LEU A 16 33.37 -4.57 -3.41
C LEU A 16 32.22 -5.13 -4.24
N PHE A 17 32.00 -4.59 -5.43
CA PHE A 17 31.03 -5.09 -6.37
C PHE A 17 31.31 -6.53 -6.79
N GLY A 18 32.56 -6.84 -7.16
CA GLY A 18 32.99 -8.19 -7.56
C GLY A 18 32.80 -9.22 -6.44
N ILE A 19 33.17 -8.89 -5.20
CA ILE A 19 32.98 -9.77 -4.03
C ILE A 19 31.50 -10.04 -3.79
N ALA A 20 30.66 -9.01 -3.80
CA ALA A 20 29.23 -9.15 -3.60
C ALA A 20 28.57 -9.92 -4.75
N LEU A 21 28.92 -9.61 -6.00
CA LEU A 21 28.42 -10.26 -7.20
C LEU A 21 28.72 -11.75 -7.17
N LEU A 22 29.98 -12.13 -6.93
CA LEU A 22 30.41 -13.53 -6.85
C LEU A 22 29.68 -14.26 -5.74
N SER A 23 29.60 -13.67 -4.54
CA SER A 23 28.93 -14.28 -3.38
C SER A 23 27.48 -14.58 -3.66
N MET A 24 26.72 -13.62 -4.20
CA MET A 24 25.29 -13.81 -4.50
C MET A 24 25.06 -14.75 -5.68
N THR A 25 25.90 -14.68 -6.72
CA THR A 25 25.83 -15.58 -7.87
C THR A 25 26.03 -17.03 -7.44
N VAL A 26 27.01 -17.32 -6.58
CA VAL A 26 27.23 -18.66 -6.04
C VAL A 26 26.02 -19.12 -5.21
N VAL A 27 25.45 -18.28 -4.38
CA VAL A 27 24.23 -18.60 -3.61
C VAL A 27 23.08 -18.96 -4.56
N LEU A 28 22.85 -18.17 -5.61
CA LEU A 28 21.79 -18.42 -6.60
C LEU A 28 22.01 -19.73 -7.35
N ILE A 29 23.24 -19.98 -7.84
CA ILE A 29 23.57 -21.23 -8.55
C ILE A 29 23.34 -22.42 -7.64
N LEU A 30 23.90 -22.41 -6.42
CA LEU A 30 23.75 -23.53 -5.49
C LEU A 30 22.29 -23.75 -5.08
N SER A 31 21.53 -22.68 -4.88
CA SER A 31 20.10 -22.77 -4.52
C SER A 31 19.24 -23.37 -5.63
N THR A 32 19.57 -23.08 -6.90
CA THR A 32 18.82 -23.55 -8.06
C THR A 32 19.34 -24.89 -8.60
N LEU A 33 20.53 -25.35 -8.19
CA LEU A 33 21.16 -26.57 -8.67
C LEU A 33 20.30 -27.82 -8.42
N LYS A 34 19.43 -27.83 -7.42
CA LYS A 34 18.49 -28.94 -7.15
C LYS A 34 17.58 -29.27 -8.32
N TYR A 35 17.25 -28.29 -9.19
CA TYR A 35 16.46 -28.54 -10.40
C TYR A 35 17.23 -29.31 -11.48
N ALA A 36 18.53 -29.10 -11.55
CA ALA A 36 19.40 -29.82 -12.48
C ALA A 36 19.91 -31.15 -11.90
N LYS A 37 20.00 -31.25 -10.57
CA LYS A 37 20.56 -32.45 -9.89
C LYS A 37 19.60 -32.90 -8.78
N PRO A 38 18.65 -33.80 -9.07
CA PRO A 38 17.72 -34.33 -8.08
C PRO A 38 18.47 -34.93 -6.87
N GLY A 39 18.00 -34.57 -5.66
CA GLY A 39 18.65 -34.98 -4.40
C GLY A 39 19.71 -34.02 -3.86
N PHE A 40 20.09 -32.99 -4.61
CA PHE A 40 20.96 -31.94 -4.09
C PHE A 40 20.09 -30.89 -3.35
N GLU A 41 20.33 -30.72 -2.05
CA GLU A 41 19.65 -29.75 -1.20
C GLU A 41 20.65 -28.71 -0.72
N PHE A 42 20.40 -27.42 -1.02
CA PHE A 42 21.21 -26.31 -0.55
C PHE A 42 20.38 -25.29 0.22
N TRP A 43 19.22 -24.89 -0.33
CA TRP A 43 18.24 -24.05 0.32
C TRP A 43 16.81 -24.59 0.11
N PRO A 44 16.01 -24.79 1.19
CA PRO A 44 16.42 -24.74 2.60
C PRO A 44 17.52 -25.77 2.91
N PRO A 45 18.38 -25.51 3.90
CA PRO A 45 19.43 -26.46 4.25
C PRO A 45 18.82 -27.70 4.91
N PRO A 46 19.38 -28.90 4.68
CA PRO A 46 18.83 -30.14 5.26
C PRO A 46 18.93 -30.17 6.79
N HIS A 47 19.89 -29.44 7.37
CA HIS A 47 20.06 -29.30 8.81
C HIS A 47 20.76 -27.96 9.15
N PRO A 48 20.42 -27.29 10.28
CA PRO A 48 21.03 -25.99 10.66
C PRO A 48 22.56 -26.02 10.81
N THR A 49 23.13 -27.15 11.17
CA THR A 49 24.59 -27.34 11.32
C THR A 49 25.29 -27.90 10.09
N SER A 50 24.55 -28.15 9.00
CA SER A 50 25.09 -28.68 7.75
C SER A 50 26.09 -27.73 7.09
N TRP A 51 26.95 -28.27 6.19
CA TRP A 51 27.88 -27.43 5.43
C TRP A 51 27.14 -26.45 4.50
N GLN A 52 25.97 -26.86 3.96
CA GLN A 52 25.12 -26.01 3.14
C GLN A 52 24.66 -24.77 3.93
N SER A 53 24.18 -24.97 5.14
CA SER A 53 23.77 -23.86 6.03
C SER A 53 24.94 -22.94 6.37
N ARG A 54 26.13 -23.48 6.63
CA ARG A 54 27.33 -22.68 6.90
C ARG A 54 27.77 -21.89 5.68
N VAL A 55 27.82 -22.50 4.51
CA VAL A 55 28.21 -21.83 3.25
C VAL A 55 27.20 -20.74 2.90
N PHE A 56 25.89 -21.05 2.94
CA PHE A 56 24.85 -20.05 2.68
C PHE A 56 25.01 -18.84 3.60
N ARG A 57 25.07 -19.04 4.92
CA ARG A 57 25.19 -17.95 5.89
C ARG A 57 26.47 -17.13 5.70
N THR A 58 27.58 -17.78 5.38
CA THR A 58 28.86 -17.09 5.15
C THR A 58 28.81 -16.25 3.88
N LEU A 59 28.39 -16.82 2.75
CA LEU A 59 28.29 -16.11 1.47
C LEU A 59 27.27 -14.95 1.57
N PHE A 60 26.13 -15.17 2.23
CA PHE A 60 25.13 -14.14 2.40
C PHE A 60 25.63 -12.99 3.30
N ARG A 61 26.41 -13.29 4.35
CA ARG A 61 27.05 -12.26 5.17
C ARG A 61 28.09 -11.46 4.41
N VAL A 62 28.97 -12.16 3.64
CA VAL A 62 29.97 -11.50 2.79
C VAL A 62 29.29 -10.60 1.77
N PHE A 63 28.25 -11.07 1.09
CA PHE A 63 27.43 -10.28 0.19
C PHE A 63 26.87 -9.04 0.87
N PHE A 64 26.26 -9.20 2.04
CA PHE A 64 25.58 -8.11 2.73
C PHE A 64 26.56 -7.05 3.23
N VAL A 65 27.70 -7.45 3.78
CA VAL A 65 28.76 -6.53 4.21
C VAL A 65 29.34 -5.76 3.02
N ALA A 66 29.64 -6.46 1.92
CA ALA A 66 30.17 -5.84 0.72
C ALA A 66 29.15 -4.89 0.07
N LEU A 67 27.84 -5.25 0.06
CA LEU A 67 26.75 -4.38 -0.43
C LEU A 67 26.61 -3.11 0.41
N ILE A 68 26.67 -3.22 1.75
CA ILE A 68 26.63 -2.03 2.63
C ILE A 68 27.86 -1.15 2.38
N ALA A 69 29.06 -1.74 2.38
CA ALA A 69 30.28 -0.98 2.13
C ALA A 69 30.25 -0.27 0.77
N LEU A 70 29.82 -0.98 -0.28
CA LEU A 70 29.64 -0.40 -1.61
C LEU A 70 28.59 0.73 -1.60
N SER A 71 27.49 0.56 -0.86
CA SER A 71 26.44 1.58 -0.76
C SER A 71 26.95 2.86 -0.10
N ILE A 72 27.84 2.76 0.89
CA ILE A 72 28.44 3.91 1.55
C ILE A 72 29.36 4.68 0.60
N VAL A 73 30.23 3.97 -0.10
CA VAL A 73 31.22 4.62 -0.99
C VAL A 73 30.62 5.09 -2.32
N ALA A 74 29.54 4.44 -2.78
CA ALA A 74 28.86 4.78 -4.04
C ALA A 74 27.65 5.72 -3.83
N PHE A 75 27.47 6.28 -2.63
CA PHE A 75 26.33 7.16 -2.34
C PHE A 75 26.44 8.48 -3.14
N ASP A 76 25.43 8.77 -3.93
CA ASP A 76 25.35 10.00 -4.71
C ASP A 76 24.73 11.14 -3.88
N HIS A 77 25.55 12.13 -3.54
CA HIS A 77 25.14 13.31 -2.76
C HIS A 77 24.42 14.38 -3.58
N SER A 78 24.38 14.25 -4.92
CA SER A 78 23.83 15.26 -5.84
C SER A 78 22.40 15.01 -6.29
N GLN A 79 21.72 14.04 -5.69
CA GLN A 79 20.37 13.63 -6.09
C GLN A 79 19.30 14.64 -5.69
N SER A 80 18.16 14.57 -6.37
CA SER A 80 16.96 15.33 -6.03
C SER A 80 16.37 14.91 -4.68
N LEU A 81 15.84 15.86 -3.91
CA LEU A 81 15.28 15.64 -2.57
C LEU A 81 14.22 14.55 -2.52
N TRP A 82 13.38 14.43 -3.56
CA TRP A 82 12.33 13.40 -3.59
C TRP A 82 12.91 11.98 -3.56
N ARG A 83 14.08 11.74 -4.18
CA ARG A 83 14.73 10.42 -4.15
C ARG A 83 15.19 10.05 -2.75
N TYR A 84 15.76 11.01 -2.02
CA TYR A 84 16.11 10.79 -0.62
C TYR A 84 14.90 10.48 0.23
N LEU A 85 13.81 11.26 0.11
CA LEU A 85 12.61 11.10 0.90
C LEU A 85 11.89 9.78 0.60
N VAL A 86 11.62 9.51 -0.67
CA VAL A 86 10.92 8.28 -1.10
C VAL A 86 11.82 7.06 -0.88
N GLY A 87 13.10 7.15 -1.22
CA GLY A 87 14.06 6.06 -1.01
C GLY A 87 14.20 5.69 0.47
N ALA A 88 14.41 6.67 1.34
CA ALA A 88 14.49 6.44 2.79
C ALA A 88 13.18 5.89 3.36
N PHE A 89 12.03 6.42 2.95
CA PHE A 89 10.71 5.95 3.38
C PHE A 89 10.48 4.47 3.02
N LEU A 90 10.70 4.10 1.76
CA LEU A 90 10.53 2.72 1.30
C LEU A 90 11.54 1.77 1.96
N LEU A 91 12.79 2.22 2.16
CA LEU A 91 13.82 1.45 2.84
C LEU A 91 13.44 1.17 4.29
N LEU A 92 13.05 2.20 5.04
CA LEU A 92 12.67 2.08 6.46
C LEU A 92 11.42 1.21 6.63
N ILE A 93 10.38 1.42 5.82
CA ILE A 93 9.18 0.59 5.87
C ILE A 93 9.52 -0.86 5.48
N GLY A 94 10.20 -1.06 4.36
CA GLY A 94 10.52 -2.39 3.86
C GLY A 94 11.33 -3.23 4.84
N PHE A 95 12.49 -2.74 5.25
CA PHE A 95 13.35 -3.47 6.19
C PHE A 95 12.86 -3.41 7.64
N GLY A 96 12.20 -2.32 8.07
CA GLY A 96 11.62 -2.21 9.40
C GLY A 96 10.52 -3.27 9.63
N PHE A 97 9.57 -3.40 8.69
CA PHE A 97 8.56 -4.46 8.78
C PHE A 97 9.15 -5.85 8.55
N ALA A 98 10.16 -6.00 7.67
CA ALA A 98 10.84 -7.28 7.50
C ALA A 98 11.46 -7.76 8.82
N LEU A 99 12.17 -6.91 9.55
CA LEU A 99 12.73 -7.22 10.87
C LEU A 99 11.63 -7.56 11.90
N ARG A 100 10.54 -6.76 11.95
CA ARG A 100 9.41 -7.03 12.85
C ARG A 100 8.78 -8.39 12.57
N TRP A 101 8.57 -8.72 11.29
CA TRP A 101 7.94 -9.98 10.90
C TRP A 101 8.88 -11.17 11.03
N THR A 102 10.19 -10.98 10.86
CA THR A 102 11.20 -12.01 11.17
C THR A 102 11.21 -12.33 12.67
N ASN A 103 11.11 -11.32 13.53
CA ASN A 103 10.97 -11.53 14.98
C ASN A 103 9.67 -12.29 15.33
N PHE A 104 8.56 -12.02 14.63
CA PHE A 104 7.30 -12.76 14.80
C PHE A 104 7.39 -14.20 14.29
N LEU A 105 8.08 -14.42 13.16
CA LEU A 105 8.33 -15.76 12.59
C LEU A 105 9.24 -16.58 13.51
N GLY A 106 10.18 -15.93 14.15
CA GLY A 106 11.33 -16.52 14.82
C GLY A 106 12.56 -16.62 13.91
N TRP A 107 13.69 -16.20 14.42
CA TRP A 107 14.96 -16.21 13.65
C TRP A 107 15.38 -17.64 13.23
N GLY A 108 15.10 -18.65 14.06
CA GLY A 108 15.32 -20.05 13.70
C GLY A 108 14.57 -20.43 12.42
N ASN A 109 13.25 -20.19 12.40
CA ASN A 109 12.41 -20.46 11.22
C ASN A 109 12.85 -19.68 9.98
N ALA A 110 13.31 -18.43 10.14
CA ALA A 110 13.82 -17.63 9.03
C ALA A 110 15.11 -18.19 8.41
N PHE A 111 15.85 -19.03 9.16
CA PHE A 111 17.06 -19.70 8.68
C PHE A 111 16.90 -21.21 8.46
N GLY A 112 15.65 -21.69 8.39
CA GLY A 112 15.33 -23.08 8.00
C GLY A 112 15.15 -24.04 9.17
N ASP A 113 15.02 -23.56 10.41
CA ASP A 113 14.57 -24.38 11.54
C ASP A 113 13.06 -24.62 11.46
N SER A 114 12.54 -25.62 12.17
CA SER A 114 11.14 -26.05 12.10
C SER A 114 10.39 -25.82 13.39
N ASP A 115 10.34 -24.56 13.88
CA ASP A 115 9.63 -24.21 15.12
C ASP A 115 8.10 -24.07 14.94
N GLY A 116 7.53 -24.74 13.94
CA GLY A 116 6.11 -24.76 13.63
C GLY A 116 5.69 -23.85 12.47
N LEU A 117 4.59 -24.24 11.84
CA LEU A 117 3.99 -23.52 10.72
C LEU A 117 3.25 -22.27 11.20
N LYS A 118 3.70 -21.08 10.81
CA LYS A 118 3.04 -19.81 11.12
C LYS A 118 2.02 -19.48 10.03
N THR A 119 0.74 -19.37 10.39
CA THR A 119 -0.37 -19.08 9.47
C THR A 119 -1.17 -17.84 9.86
N GLU A 120 -0.84 -17.23 11.00
CA GLU A 120 -1.56 -16.10 11.60
C GLU A 120 -0.93 -14.74 11.26
N GLY A 121 -1.58 -13.66 11.67
CA GLY A 121 -1.09 -12.31 11.45
C GLY A 121 -0.94 -11.99 9.95
N VAL A 122 0.25 -11.55 9.55
CA VAL A 122 0.57 -11.20 8.15
C VAL A 122 0.63 -12.42 7.23
N TYR A 123 0.85 -13.62 7.78
CA TYR A 123 0.90 -14.89 7.04
C TYR A 123 -0.46 -15.34 6.49
N ARG A 124 -1.58 -14.77 6.97
CA ARG A 124 -2.90 -15.00 6.36
C ARG A 124 -3.07 -14.33 4.98
N PHE A 125 -2.29 -13.27 4.70
CA PHE A 125 -2.36 -12.51 3.44
C PHE A 125 -1.31 -12.95 2.41
N SER A 126 -0.21 -13.52 2.87
CA SER A 126 0.87 -14.05 2.05
C SER A 126 1.58 -15.17 2.81
N ARG A 127 1.98 -16.22 2.11
CA ARG A 127 2.86 -17.23 2.71
C ARG A 127 4.30 -16.72 2.90
N ASN A 128 4.67 -15.63 2.20
CA ASN A 128 6.03 -15.09 2.18
C ASN A 128 6.06 -13.56 2.40
N PRO A 129 5.44 -13.05 3.47
CA PRO A 129 5.29 -11.60 3.68
C PRO A 129 6.63 -10.90 3.88
N ILE A 130 7.61 -11.57 4.50
CA ILE A 130 8.96 -11.03 4.74
C ILE A 130 9.66 -10.76 3.40
N TYR A 131 9.63 -11.72 2.45
CA TYR A 131 10.22 -11.52 1.14
C TYR A 131 9.58 -10.36 0.39
N MET A 132 8.25 -10.28 0.39
CA MET A 132 7.51 -9.21 -0.29
C MET A 132 7.85 -7.82 0.23
N ILE A 133 7.86 -7.66 1.54
CA ILE A 133 8.15 -6.34 2.13
C ILE A 133 9.62 -5.96 1.97
N THR A 134 10.53 -6.94 2.00
CA THR A 134 11.96 -6.69 1.76
C THR A 134 12.22 -6.21 0.32
N LEU A 135 11.49 -6.75 -0.68
CA LEU A 135 11.57 -6.26 -2.06
C LEU A 135 11.23 -4.76 -2.16
N ILE A 136 10.25 -4.29 -1.40
CA ILE A 136 9.92 -2.85 -1.31
C ILE A 136 11.09 -2.07 -0.69
N GLY A 137 11.70 -2.60 0.36
CA GLY A 137 12.90 -2.02 0.96
C GLY A 137 14.09 -1.94 0.01
N MET A 138 14.29 -2.97 -0.83
CA MET A 138 15.34 -2.98 -1.87
C MET A 138 15.13 -1.90 -2.92
N VAL A 139 13.88 -1.65 -3.34
CA VAL A 139 13.56 -0.52 -4.25
C VAL A 139 13.92 0.81 -3.59
N GLY A 140 13.56 0.98 -2.30
CA GLY A 140 13.97 2.15 -1.52
C GLY A 140 15.48 2.33 -1.45
N TRP A 141 16.22 1.23 -1.22
CA TRP A 141 17.68 1.23 -1.18
C TRP A 141 18.28 1.65 -2.54
N ALA A 142 17.80 1.07 -3.63
CA ALA A 142 18.24 1.42 -4.99
C ALA A 142 18.00 2.91 -5.32
N LEU A 143 16.84 3.44 -4.95
CA LEU A 143 16.51 4.87 -5.13
C LEU A 143 17.42 5.77 -4.29
N LEU A 144 17.69 5.36 -3.04
CA LEU A 144 18.48 6.16 -2.09
C LEU A 144 19.96 6.24 -2.48
N ILE A 145 20.56 5.15 -2.94
CA ILE A 145 21.98 5.11 -3.28
C ILE A 145 22.25 5.61 -4.71
N ASN A 146 21.33 5.40 -5.63
CA ASN A 146 21.45 5.81 -7.04
C ASN A 146 22.70 5.28 -7.76
N SER A 147 23.09 4.05 -7.48
CA SER A 147 24.24 3.38 -8.08
C SER A 147 23.80 2.17 -8.89
N TRP A 148 24.25 2.06 -10.15
CA TRP A 148 23.96 0.91 -10.99
C TRP A 148 24.51 -0.41 -10.40
N MET A 149 25.69 -0.36 -9.77
CA MET A 149 26.31 -1.52 -9.11
C MET A 149 25.44 -2.01 -7.95
N VAL A 150 25.01 -1.10 -7.08
CA VAL A 150 24.12 -1.42 -5.94
C VAL A 150 22.77 -1.93 -6.45
N THR A 151 22.18 -1.28 -7.46
CA THR A 151 20.91 -1.72 -8.06
C THR A 151 21.00 -3.12 -8.65
N THR A 152 22.11 -3.45 -9.33
CA THR A 152 22.35 -4.81 -9.87
C THR A 152 22.42 -5.86 -8.76
N LEU A 153 23.15 -5.58 -7.67
CA LEU A 153 23.26 -6.50 -6.53
C LEU A 153 21.91 -6.68 -5.80
N LEU A 154 21.15 -5.61 -5.63
CA LEU A 154 19.78 -5.67 -5.08
C LEU A 154 18.85 -6.45 -6.00
N GLY A 155 19.00 -6.34 -7.32
CA GLY A 155 18.28 -7.13 -8.31
C GLY A 155 18.57 -8.65 -8.19
N LEU A 156 19.83 -9.03 -8.02
CA LEU A 156 20.20 -10.44 -7.78
C LEU A 156 19.63 -10.96 -6.45
N TRP A 157 19.68 -10.15 -5.41
CA TRP A 157 19.05 -10.51 -4.14
C TRP A 157 17.52 -10.62 -4.27
N ALA A 158 16.88 -9.73 -5.03
CA ALA A 158 15.46 -9.82 -5.34
C ALA A 158 15.11 -11.12 -6.11
N CYS A 159 15.94 -11.54 -7.07
CA CYS A 159 15.78 -12.82 -7.76
C CYS A 159 15.81 -14.01 -6.77
N LEU A 160 16.73 -13.99 -5.80
CA LEU A 160 16.77 -15.02 -4.75
C LEU A 160 15.47 -15.03 -3.94
N TYR A 161 14.95 -13.87 -3.53
CA TYR A 161 13.73 -13.77 -2.72
C TYR A 161 12.45 -14.11 -3.49
N ILE A 162 12.43 -13.87 -4.80
CA ILE A 162 11.34 -14.34 -5.68
C ILE A 162 11.42 -15.86 -5.87
N ALA A 163 12.63 -16.42 -5.98
CA ALA A 163 12.81 -17.85 -6.14
C ALA A 163 12.66 -18.65 -4.83
N ALA A 164 12.98 -18.06 -3.68
CA ALA A 164 13.01 -18.76 -2.39
C ALA A 164 11.70 -19.51 -2.07
N PRO A 165 10.49 -18.96 -2.24
CA PRO A 165 9.24 -19.70 -2.01
C PRO A 165 9.11 -20.95 -2.88
N LEU A 166 9.61 -20.91 -4.13
CA LEU A 166 9.59 -22.07 -5.03
C LEU A 166 10.52 -23.18 -4.55
N LEU A 167 11.60 -22.79 -3.87
CA LEU A 167 12.58 -23.69 -3.30
C LEU A 167 12.12 -24.28 -1.96
N GLU A 168 11.40 -23.50 -1.16
CA GLU A 168 10.98 -23.83 0.21
C GLU A 168 9.66 -24.61 0.27
N GLU A 169 8.68 -24.31 -0.59
CA GLU A 169 7.35 -24.94 -0.54
C GLU A 169 7.38 -26.48 -0.66
N PRO A 170 8.22 -27.12 -1.51
CA PRO A 170 8.32 -28.58 -1.55
C PRO A 170 8.82 -29.16 -0.22
N TRP A 171 9.78 -28.49 0.42
CA TRP A 171 10.30 -28.88 1.73
C TRP A 171 9.22 -28.70 2.81
N MET A 172 8.53 -27.56 2.84
CA MET A 172 7.44 -27.29 3.77
C MET A 172 6.29 -28.31 3.62
N LYS A 173 5.94 -28.68 2.39
CA LYS A 173 4.93 -29.70 2.13
C LYS A 173 5.35 -31.07 2.68
N LYS A 174 6.60 -31.44 2.53
CA LYS A 174 7.16 -32.68 3.07
C LYS A 174 7.19 -32.69 4.61
N HIS A 175 7.46 -31.51 5.21
CA HIS A 175 7.66 -31.36 6.65
C HIS A 175 6.35 -31.20 7.43
N TYR A 176 5.41 -30.38 6.94
CA TYR A 176 4.16 -30.05 7.61
C TYR A 176 2.92 -30.78 7.03
N GLY A 177 3.06 -31.54 5.96
CA GLY A 177 2.01 -32.39 5.38
C GLY A 177 0.72 -31.63 5.07
N ASP A 178 -0.41 -32.21 5.53
CA ASP A 178 -1.77 -31.70 5.29
C ASP A 178 -2.01 -30.29 5.85
N ALA A 179 -1.34 -29.93 6.95
CA ALA A 179 -1.44 -28.59 7.52
C ALA A 179 -0.95 -27.51 6.53
N PHE A 180 0.15 -27.80 5.82
CA PHE A 180 0.66 -26.88 4.81
C PHE A 180 -0.21 -26.88 3.54
N VAL A 181 -0.77 -28.02 3.13
CA VAL A 181 -1.72 -28.10 2.02
C VAL A 181 -2.98 -27.25 2.30
N ALA A 182 -3.53 -27.36 3.51
CA ALA A 182 -4.66 -26.52 3.93
C ALA A 182 -4.28 -25.03 3.99
N TYR A 183 -3.04 -24.69 4.32
CA TYR A 183 -2.56 -23.32 4.31
C TYR A 183 -2.41 -22.76 2.89
N ILE A 184 -1.90 -23.54 1.94
CA ILE A 184 -1.78 -23.14 0.53
C ILE A 184 -3.16 -22.74 -0.07
N SER A 185 -4.24 -23.41 0.31
CA SER A 185 -5.57 -23.10 -0.19
C SER A 185 -6.14 -21.76 0.30
N ARG A 186 -5.61 -21.24 1.43
CA ARG A 186 -6.11 -20.02 2.09
C ARG A 186 -5.25 -18.79 1.83
N ALA A 187 -3.92 -18.95 1.71
CA ALA A 187 -2.98 -17.85 1.57
C ALA A 187 -2.21 -17.95 0.25
N PRO A 188 -2.14 -16.89 -0.58
CA PRO A 188 -1.35 -16.87 -1.81
C PRO A 188 0.14 -16.84 -1.50
N ARG A 189 0.98 -17.28 -2.47
CA ARG A 189 2.45 -17.32 -2.32
C ARG A 189 3.05 -15.94 -2.07
N TYR A 190 2.71 -14.95 -2.89
CA TYR A 190 3.29 -13.60 -2.81
C TYR A 190 2.31 -12.53 -2.30
N GLY A 191 1.17 -12.96 -1.77
CA GLY A 191 0.13 -12.05 -1.32
C GLY A 191 -0.81 -11.61 -2.44
N SER A 192 -1.97 -11.13 -2.03
CA SER A 192 -2.95 -10.51 -2.89
C SER A 192 -3.02 -9.03 -2.54
N LEU A 193 -2.63 -8.17 -3.47
CA LEU A 193 -2.79 -6.71 -3.30
C LEU A 193 -4.24 -6.36 -2.99
N ARG A 194 -5.18 -7.09 -3.58
CA ARG A 194 -6.62 -6.93 -3.31
C ARG A 194 -6.95 -7.23 -1.85
N GLN A 195 -6.51 -8.37 -1.30
CA GLN A 195 -6.77 -8.74 0.11
C GLN A 195 -6.12 -7.76 1.09
N ILE A 196 -4.90 -7.31 0.80
CA ILE A 196 -4.20 -6.31 1.61
C ILE A 196 -4.97 -4.99 1.57
N ALA A 197 -5.37 -4.53 0.38
CA ALA A 197 -6.14 -3.31 0.20
C ALA A 197 -7.51 -3.40 0.90
N GLU A 198 -8.24 -4.50 0.75
CA GLU A 198 -9.52 -4.73 1.43
C GLU A 198 -9.36 -4.71 2.95
N HIS A 199 -8.29 -5.31 3.48
CA HIS A 199 -8.02 -5.28 4.91
C HIS A 199 -7.64 -3.88 5.44
N LEU A 200 -6.77 -3.16 4.72
CA LEU A 200 -6.41 -1.78 5.07
C LEU A 200 -7.64 -0.87 5.02
N LEU A 201 -8.46 -1.00 3.98
CA LEU A 201 -9.70 -0.25 3.85
C LEU A 201 -10.66 -0.57 5.00
N ALA A 202 -10.81 -1.85 5.39
CA ALA A 202 -11.63 -2.23 6.53
C ALA A 202 -11.14 -1.66 7.88
N ILE A 203 -9.81 -1.52 8.05
CA ILE A 203 -9.24 -0.84 9.23
C ILE A 203 -9.57 0.65 9.26
N LEU A 204 -9.67 1.29 8.09
CA LEU A 204 -9.90 2.72 7.92
C LEU A 204 -11.39 3.08 7.85
N GLU A 205 -12.29 2.10 7.65
CA GLU A 205 -13.74 2.32 7.61
C GLU A 205 -14.22 3.06 8.86
N LEU A 206 -14.97 4.15 8.66
CA LEU A 206 -15.54 5.02 9.70
C LEU A 206 -14.53 5.67 10.67
N LYS A 207 -13.23 5.49 10.45
CA LYS A 207 -12.17 6.09 11.30
C LYS A 207 -11.63 7.40 10.75
N ILE A 208 -11.72 7.61 9.44
CA ILE A 208 -11.26 8.85 8.80
C ILE A 208 -12.45 9.80 8.70
N PRO A 209 -12.44 10.96 9.38
CA PRO A 209 -13.51 11.92 9.27
C PRO A 209 -13.75 12.37 7.81
N PRO A 210 -15.00 12.49 7.36
CA PRO A 210 -15.32 12.96 5.99
C PRO A 210 -14.64 14.28 5.62
N LEU A 211 -14.45 15.16 6.62
CA LEU A 211 -13.76 16.44 6.44
C LEU A 211 -12.27 16.24 6.04
N VAL A 212 -11.61 15.21 6.53
CA VAL A 212 -10.22 14.89 6.13
C VAL A 212 -10.20 14.43 4.67
N ILE A 213 -11.16 13.62 4.25
CA ILE A 213 -11.25 13.13 2.86
C ILE A 213 -11.43 14.29 1.89
N ILE A 214 -12.31 15.26 2.18
CA ILE A 214 -12.53 16.43 1.30
C ILE A 214 -11.28 17.33 1.26
N ILE A 215 -10.61 17.57 2.39
CA ILE A 215 -9.39 18.39 2.45
C ILE A 215 -8.26 17.74 1.62
N VAL A 216 -8.03 16.44 1.79
CA VAL A 216 -7.02 15.71 1.02
C VAL A 216 -7.35 15.76 -0.47
N SER A 217 -8.61 15.56 -0.85
CA SER A 217 -9.04 15.64 -2.26
C SER A 217 -8.85 17.05 -2.85
N ALA A 218 -9.19 18.10 -2.08
CA ALA A 218 -8.95 19.48 -2.50
C ALA A 218 -7.45 19.80 -2.66
N ALA A 219 -6.61 19.29 -1.77
CA ALA A 219 -5.16 19.44 -1.85
C ALA A 219 -4.59 18.72 -3.08
N VAL A 220 -5.05 17.50 -3.38
CA VAL A 220 -4.68 16.78 -4.60
C VAL A 220 -5.07 17.58 -5.86
N MET A 221 -6.29 18.14 -5.88
CA MET A 221 -6.74 19.00 -6.98
C MET A 221 -5.80 20.19 -7.18
N TYR A 222 -5.43 20.87 -6.08
CA TYR A 222 -4.51 21.99 -6.12
C TYR A 222 -3.12 21.57 -6.63
N VAL A 223 -2.56 20.49 -6.10
CA VAL A 223 -1.25 19.97 -6.54
C VAL A 223 -1.29 19.61 -8.03
N CYS A 224 -2.35 18.93 -8.50
CA CYS A 224 -2.50 18.62 -9.92
C CYS A 224 -2.56 19.91 -10.77
N ALA A 225 -3.28 20.93 -10.31
CA ALA A 225 -3.41 22.20 -11.03
C ALA A 225 -2.09 22.95 -11.14
N VAL A 226 -1.23 22.95 -10.11
CA VAL A 226 0.06 23.66 -10.15
C VAL A 226 1.18 22.85 -10.79
N SER A 227 1.10 21.51 -10.76
CA SER A 227 2.14 20.61 -11.29
C SER A 227 1.98 20.31 -12.79
N ILE A 228 0.77 20.45 -13.33
CA ILE A 228 0.45 20.21 -14.74
C ILE A 228 -0.02 21.54 -15.35
N PRO A 229 0.90 22.43 -15.72
CA PRO A 229 0.53 23.72 -16.24
C PRO A 229 -0.12 23.57 -17.62
N HIS A 230 -1.40 23.83 -17.69
CA HIS A 230 -2.18 23.96 -18.90
C HIS A 230 -2.97 25.25 -18.84
N ASP A 231 -3.27 25.81 -20.00
CA ASP A 231 -4.15 26.96 -20.08
C ASP A 231 -5.51 26.63 -19.45
N THR A 232 -6.06 27.58 -18.73
CA THR A 232 -7.39 27.43 -18.15
C THR A 232 -8.43 27.33 -19.26
N PHE A 233 -9.31 26.35 -19.19
CA PHE A 233 -10.29 26.05 -20.25
C PHE A 233 -11.51 27.02 -20.23
N MET A 234 -11.57 27.98 -19.27
CA MET A 234 -12.65 28.95 -19.16
C MET A 234 -12.13 30.33 -18.75
N PRO A 235 -12.82 31.43 -19.16
CA PRO A 235 -12.57 32.77 -18.63
C PRO A 235 -12.70 32.86 -17.11
N SER A 236 -11.96 33.78 -16.49
CA SER A 236 -11.92 33.95 -15.02
C SER A 236 -13.28 34.25 -14.43
N GLU A 237 -14.09 35.12 -15.09
CA GLU A 237 -15.41 35.52 -14.64
C GLU A 237 -16.38 34.33 -14.58
N LEU A 238 -16.35 33.45 -15.61
CA LEU A 238 -17.18 32.26 -15.65
C LEU A 238 -16.75 31.24 -14.60
N ARG A 239 -15.46 31.07 -14.36
CA ARG A 239 -14.93 30.19 -13.32
C ARG A 239 -15.41 30.60 -11.93
N ILE A 240 -15.29 31.90 -11.62
CA ILE A 240 -15.74 32.48 -10.33
C ILE A 240 -17.26 32.36 -10.19
N ALA A 241 -18.01 32.64 -11.25
CA ALA A 241 -19.45 32.49 -11.23
C ALA A 241 -19.89 31.05 -10.95
N LEU A 242 -19.33 30.06 -11.66
CA LEU A 242 -19.64 28.64 -11.46
C LEU A 242 -19.20 28.15 -10.07
N ALA A 243 -18.03 28.56 -9.59
CA ALA A 243 -17.57 28.26 -8.25
C ALA A 243 -18.50 28.81 -7.18
N SER A 244 -18.99 30.05 -7.34
CA SER A 244 -19.92 30.69 -6.43
C SER A 244 -21.28 29.98 -6.43
N VAL A 245 -21.82 29.65 -7.59
CA VAL A 245 -23.06 28.87 -7.72
C VAL A 245 -22.94 27.52 -7.04
N ALA A 246 -21.82 26.78 -7.29
CA ALA A 246 -21.57 25.51 -6.64
C ALA A 246 -21.48 25.63 -5.11
N ALA A 247 -20.83 26.67 -4.60
CA ALA A 247 -20.75 26.95 -3.16
C ALA A 247 -22.15 27.21 -2.55
N ILE A 248 -23.00 28.01 -3.22
CA ILE A 248 -24.36 28.27 -2.78
C ILE A 248 -25.20 26.98 -2.78
N VAL A 249 -25.11 26.17 -3.84
CA VAL A 249 -25.81 24.87 -3.93
C VAL A 249 -25.35 23.93 -2.84
N ALA A 250 -24.03 23.81 -2.61
CA ALA A 250 -23.49 22.99 -1.54
C ALA A 250 -24.00 23.42 -0.16
N ALA A 251 -24.01 24.74 0.10
CA ALA A 251 -24.56 25.30 1.34
C ALA A 251 -26.05 24.98 1.49
N ALA A 252 -26.85 25.15 0.43
CA ALA A 252 -28.28 24.84 0.45
C ALA A 252 -28.55 23.36 0.75
N VAL A 253 -27.78 22.45 0.11
CA VAL A 253 -27.90 21.00 0.32
C VAL A 253 -27.55 20.63 1.76
N VAL A 254 -26.45 21.14 2.33
CA VAL A 254 -26.06 20.80 3.71
C VAL A 254 -27.06 21.40 4.72
N ILE A 255 -27.55 22.65 4.53
CA ILE A 255 -28.54 23.29 5.42
C ILE A 255 -29.83 22.48 5.41
N THR A 256 -30.34 22.08 4.24
CA THR A 256 -31.56 21.27 4.15
C THR A 256 -31.40 19.89 4.77
N ALA A 257 -30.23 19.25 4.60
CA ALA A 257 -29.92 17.99 5.24
C ALA A 257 -29.93 18.12 6.78
N LEU A 258 -29.22 19.12 7.31
CA LEU A 258 -29.17 19.42 8.76
C LEU A 258 -30.54 19.75 9.34
N ALA A 259 -31.34 20.56 8.63
CA ALA A 259 -32.70 20.91 9.06
C ALA A 259 -33.59 19.64 9.13
N THR A 260 -33.45 18.71 8.17
CA THR A 260 -34.20 17.46 8.17
C THR A 260 -33.80 16.57 9.36
N PHE A 261 -32.52 16.43 9.67
CA PHE A 261 -32.05 15.68 10.86
C PHE A 261 -32.55 16.26 12.17
N ARG A 262 -32.48 17.60 12.32
CA ARG A 262 -32.98 18.27 13.53
C ARG A 262 -34.46 18.01 13.77
N ARG A 263 -35.29 17.99 12.71
CA ARG A 263 -36.71 17.66 12.81
C ARG A 263 -36.99 16.24 13.29
N HIS A 264 -36.11 15.27 12.93
CA HIS A 264 -36.27 13.87 13.31
C HIS A 264 -35.54 13.48 14.61
N GLN A 265 -34.93 14.45 15.34
CA GLN A 265 -34.26 14.27 16.64
C GLN A 265 -33.29 13.06 16.66
N THR A 266 -32.59 12.79 15.56
CA THR A 266 -31.62 11.71 15.45
C THR A 266 -30.18 12.23 15.33
N THR A 267 -29.20 11.38 15.59
CA THR A 267 -27.77 11.75 15.57
C THR A 267 -27.21 11.80 14.14
N MET A 268 -26.33 12.77 13.90
CA MET A 268 -25.66 12.98 12.61
C MET A 268 -24.19 12.57 12.62
N ASN A 269 -23.75 11.79 13.62
CA ASN A 269 -22.33 11.47 13.72
C ASN A 269 -21.95 10.38 12.70
N PRO A 270 -21.20 10.71 11.63
CA PRO A 270 -20.84 9.75 10.59
C PRO A 270 -19.84 8.69 11.07
N LEU A 271 -19.15 8.93 12.20
CA LEU A 271 -18.19 7.99 12.77
C LEU A 271 -18.84 6.95 13.70
N ASN A 272 -20.09 7.18 14.10
CA ASN A 272 -20.84 6.29 15.00
C ASN A 272 -22.29 6.12 14.54
N PRO A 273 -22.54 5.52 13.38
CA PRO A 273 -23.89 5.30 12.84
C PRO A 273 -24.77 4.37 13.71
N ASP A 274 -24.15 3.59 14.58
CA ASP A 274 -24.86 2.77 15.58
C ASP A 274 -25.74 3.59 16.53
N ASN A 275 -25.41 4.86 16.77
CA ASN A 275 -26.17 5.76 17.64
C ASN A 275 -27.40 6.38 16.94
N THR A 276 -27.65 6.12 15.67
CA THR A 276 -28.81 6.61 14.92
C THR A 276 -30.10 6.01 15.50
N THR A 277 -31.01 6.82 15.99
CA THR A 277 -32.25 6.39 16.64
C THR A 277 -33.43 6.24 15.70
N ALA A 278 -33.41 6.93 14.55
CA ALA A 278 -34.46 6.89 13.54
C ALA A 278 -33.89 7.01 12.12
N LEU A 279 -34.45 6.24 11.18
CA LEU A 279 -34.10 6.32 9.77
C LEU A 279 -34.82 7.53 9.12
N VAL A 280 -34.03 8.48 8.62
CA VAL A 280 -34.56 9.66 7.91
C VAL A 280 -34.68 9.36 6.43
N THR A 281 -35.92 9.36 5.89
CA THR A 281 -36.23 9.02 4.49
C THR A 281 -36.97 10.13 3.75
N THR A 282 -37.22 11.26 4.42
CA THR A 282 -38.03 12.38 3.92
C THR A 282 -37.17 13.59 3.55
N GLY A 283 -37.78 14.59 2.92
CA GLY A 283 -37.09 15.79 2.47
C GLY A 283 -36.02 15.49 1.44
N ILE A 284 -34.84 16.04 1.59
CA ILE A 284 -33.70 15.79 0.66
C ILE A 284 -33.28 14.34 0.62
N TYR A 285 -33.51 13.56 1.72
CA TYR A 285 -33.20 12.14 1.82
C TYR A 285 -34.10 11.26 0.94
N ALA A 286 -35.18 11.78 0.40
CA ALA A 286 -35.99 11.09 -0.61
C ALA A 286 -35.30 11.00 -1.98
N TYR A 287 -34.36 11.91 -2.28
CA TYR A 287 -33.67 12.00 -3.56
C TYR A 287 -32.22 11.46 -3.49
N THR A 288 -31.59 11.57 -2.34
CA THR A 288 -30.24 11.06 -2.09
C THR A 288 -30.13 10.54 -0.67
N ARG A 289 -29.53 9.37 -0.50
CA ARG A 289 -29.26 8.82 0.84
C ARG A 289 -28.11 9.52 1.54
N ASN A 290 -27.28 10.28 0.82
CA ASN A 290 -26.03 10.87 1.30
C ASN A 290 -25.94 12.38 0.99
N PRO A 291 -26.93 13.22 1.37
CA PRO A 291 -26.95 14.63 0.99
C PRO A 291 -25.75 15.42 1.54
N MET A 292 -25.23 15.06 2.72
CA MET A 292 -24.06 15.71 3.28
C MET A 292 -22.78 15.41 2.46
N TYR A 293 -22.60 14.17 2.00
CA TYR A 293 -21.49 13.82 1.12
C TYR A 293 -21.66 14.38 -0.28
N LEU A 294 -22.89 14.48 -0.77
CA LEU A 294 -23.20 15.16 -2.02
C LEU A 294 -22.86 16.66 -1.95
N SER A 295 -23.17 17.34 -0.84
CA SER A 295 -22.81 18.75 -0.66
C SER A 295 -21.28 18.96 -0.72
N MET A 296 -20.51 18.06 -0.11
CA MET A 296 -19.05 18.10 -0.15
C MET A 296 -18.51 17.87 -1.59
N LEU A 297 -19.13 16.98 -2.37
CA LEU A 297 -18.79 16.77 -3.78
C LEU A 297 -19.07 18.03 -4.61
N VAL A 298 -20.22 18.69 -4.38
CA VAL A 298 -20.58 19.93 -5.07
C VAL A 298 -19.60 21.06 -4.69
N ALA A 299 -19.19 21.14 -3.43
CA ALA A 299 -18.16 22.11 -3.00
C ALA A 299 -16.80 21.84 -3.69
N LEU A 300 -16.38 20.58 -3.85
CA LEU A 300 -15.17 20.22 -4.60
C LEU A 300 -15.30 20.52 -6.10
N LEU A 301 -16.49 20.35 -6.68
CA LEU A 301 -16.75 20.80 -8.06
C LEU A 301 -16.56 22.31 -8.20
N GLY A 302 -17.08 23.08 -7.24
CA GLY A 302 -16.84 24.53 -7.17
C GLY A 302 -15.34 24.88 -7.07
N TRP A 303 -14.60 24.16 -6.23
CA TRP A 303 -13.15 24.29 -6.14
C TRP A 303 -12.46 23.97 -7.46
N GLY A 304 -12.91 22.92 -8.16
CA GLY A 304 -12.43 22.54 -9.50
C GLY A 304 -12.66 23.64 -10.56
N PHE A 305 -13.85 24.24 -10.59
CA PHE A 305 -14.13 25.38 -11.47
C PHE A 305 -13.24 26.58 -11.12
N PHE A 306 -13.03 26.88 -9.86
CA PHE A 306 -12.12 27.95 -9.43
C PHE A 306 -10.70 27.73 -9.92
N LEU A 307 -10.16 26.51 -9.80
CA LEU A 307 -8.83 26.15 -10.32
C LEU A 307 -8.77 26.19 -11.85
N GLY A 308 -9.87 25.88 -12.56
CA GLY A 308 -10.02 26.04 -14.00
C GLY A 308 -9.21 25.08 -14.85
N GLN A 309 -8.82 23.93 -14.34
CA GLN A 309 -8.00 22.93 -15.05
C GLN A 309 -8.65 21.54 -15.02
N LEU A 310 -8.50 20.78 -16.14
CA LEU A 310 -9.07 19.41 -16.23
C LEU A 310 -8.38 18.41 -15.31
N SER A 311 -7.12 18.63 -14.97
CA SER A 311 -6.35 17.76 -14.08
C SER A 311 -6.99 17.58 -12.68
N VAL A 312 -7.85 18.53 -12.27
CA VAL A 312 -8.58 18.48 -11.00
C VAL A 312 -9.56 17.30 -10.89
N VAL A 313 -9.98 16.71 -12.02
CA VAL A 313 -10.86 15.53 -12.03
C VAL A 313 -10.29 14.37 -11.22
N VAL A 314 -8.97 14.24 -11.12
CA VAL A 314 -8.31 13.22 -10.29
C VAL A 314 -8.75 13.32 -8.82
N GLY A 315 -8.81 14.54 -8.28
CA GLY A 315 -9.25 14.73 -6.88
C GLY A 315 -10.75 14.47 -6.68
N LEU A 316 -11.59 14.75 -7.67
CA LEU A 316 -13.02 14.41 -7.63
C LEU A 316 -13.24 12.91 -7.61
N VAL A 317 -12.53 12.15 -8.47
CA VAL A 317 -12.58 10.69 -8.50
C VAL A 317 -12.07 10.11 -7.18
N LEU A 318 -10.97 10.64 -6.66
CA LEU A 318 -10.42 10.25 -5.35
C LEU A 318 -11.46 10.45 -4.24
N TYR A 319 -12.12 11.61 -4.21
CA TYR A 319 -13.16 11.90 -3.22
C TYR A 319 -14.32 10.88 -3.29
N VAL A 320 -14.90 10.70 -4.48
CA VAL A 320 -16.03 9.78 -4.67
C VAL A 320 -15.66 8.34 -4.28
N ALA A 321 -14.48 7.88 -4.68
CA ALA A 321 -14.00 6.54 -4.34
C ALA A 321 -13.76 6.39 -2.83
N ALA A 322 -13.03 7.34 -2.21
CA ALA A 322 -12.70 7.29 -0.79
C ALA A 322 -13.93 7.42 0.10
N ILE A 323 -14.82 8.41 -0.14
CA ILE A 323 -16.00 8.60 0.67
C ILE A 323 -16.99 7.43 0.54
N THR A 324 -17.15 6.89 -0.68
CA THR A 324 -18.01 5.73 -0.90
C THR A 324 -17.48 4.51 -0.15
N ARG A 325 -16.18 4.25 -0.22
CA ARG A 325 -15.59 3.03 0.35
C ARG A 325 -15.39 3.12 1.85
N LEU A 326 -15.00 4.29 2.38
CA LEU A 326 -14.62 4.45 3.79
C LEU A 326 -15.76 4.93 4.68
N GLN A 327 -16.80 5.53 4.11
CA GLN A 327 -17.93 6.08 4.86
C GLN A 327 -19.27 5.48 4.41
N ILE A 328 -19.69 5.69 3.16
CA ILE A 328 -21.03 5.35 2.71
C ILE A 328 -21.32 3.85 2.82
N VAL A 329 -20.45 3.00 2.28
CA VAL A 329 -20.66 1.54 2.29
C VAL A 329 -20.69 0.96 3.71
N PRO A 330 -19.78 1.32 4.62
CA PRO A 330 -19.85 0.91 6.02
C PRO A 330 -21.11 1.42 6.75
N GLU A 331 -21.52 2.69 6.53
CA GLU A 331 -22.75 3.25 7.09
C GLU A 331 -23.99 2.49 6.58
N GLU A 332 -24.09 2.24 5.27
CA GLU A 332 -25.19 1.46 4.67
C GLU A 332 -25.26 0.05 5.28
N ARG A 333 -24.13 -0.59 5.55
CA ARG A 333 -24.06 -1.92 6.18
C ARG A 333 -24.60 -1.90 7.61
N ILE A 334 -24.24 -0.90 8.40
CA ILE A 334 -24.74 -0.72 9.77
C ILE A 334 -26.22 -0.42 9.78
N LEU A 335 -26.67 0.52 8.94
CA LEU A 335 -28.09 0.88 8.82
C LEU A 335 -28.93 -0.32 8.35
N GLN A 336 -28.44 -1.11 7.41
CA GLN A 336 -29.09 -2.33 6.96
C GLN A 336 -29.25 -3.35 8.09
N HIS A 337 -28.22 -3.53 8.92
CA HIS A 337 -28.28 -4.44 10.06
C HIS A 337 -29.27 -3.92 11.13
N LYS A 338 -29.32 -2.59 11.34
CA LYS A 338 -30.15 -1.97 12.38
C LYS A 338 -31.61 -1.84 12.03
N PHE A 339 -31.93 -1.48 10.78
CA PHE A 339 -33.29 -1.18 10.33
C PHE A 339 -33.87 -2.20 9.34
N ALA A 340 -33.11 -3.25 9.00
CA ALA A 340 -33.50 -4.41 8.19
C ALA A 340 -34.40 -4.07 6.98
N ASP A 341 -35.66 -4.53 7.00
CA ASP A 341 -36.61 -4.35 5.89
C ASP A 341 -36.96 -2.88 5.61
N THR A 342 -37.02 -2.05 6.65
CA THR A 342 -37.27 -0.60 6.50
C THR A 342 -36.17 0.07 5.67
N TYR A 343 -34.91 -0.31 5.93
CA TYR A 343 -33.80 0.20 5.16
C TYR A 343 -33.75 -0.38 3.74
N THR A 344 -34.10 -1.66 3.56
CA THR A 344 -34.21 -2.27 2.23
C THR A 344 -35.23 -1.54 1.35
N ASN A 345 -36.40 -1.20 1.88
CA ASN A 345 -37.40 -0.41 1.18
C ASN A 345 -36.89 0.98 0.82
N TYR A 346 -36.12 1.59 1.71
CA TYR A 346 -35.48 2.88 1.44
C TYR A 346 -34.40 2.79 0.36
N LEU A 347 -33.59 1.74 0.32
CA LEU A 347 -32.63 1.49 -0.75
C LEU A 347 -33.30 1.41 -2.13
N ASN A 348 -34.44 0.80 -2.21
CA ASN A 348 -35.20 0.62 -3.47
C ASN A 348 -35.90 1.92 -3.95
N SER A 349 -36.19 2.85 -3.03
CA SER A 349 -36.91 4.10 -3.33
C SER A 349 -36.02 5.33 -3.46
N SER A 350 -34.72 5.23 -3.20
CA SER A 350 -33.79 6.37 -3.18
C SER A 350 -32.44 6.00 -3.78
N HIS A 351 -31.67 7.00 -4.23
CA HIS A 351 -30.36 6.82 -4.83
C HIS A 351 -29.23 7.09 -3.83
N ARG A 352 -28.10 6.42 -4.03
CA ARG A 352 -26.90 6.65 -3.18
C ARG A 352 -26.38 8.08 -3.28
N TRP A 353 -26.25 8.59 -4.50
CA TRP A 353 -25.76 9.93 -4.76
C TRP A 353 -26.88 10.92 -5.07
N PHE A 354 -27.51 10.82 -6.22
CA PHE A 354 -28.63 11.65 -6.62
C PHE A 354 -29.47 10.95 -7.68
N GLY A 355 -30.81 11.10 -7.61
CA GLY A 355 -31.76 10.58 -8.60
C GLY A 355 -33.17 10.99 -8.28
N LEU A 356 -34.08 10.78 -9.26
CA LEU A 356 -35.51 10.94 -9.06
C LEU A 356 -36.03 9.77 -8.22
N ARG A 357 -37.01 10.06 -7.39
CA ARG A 357 -37.68 9.04 -6.58
C ARG A 357 -38.43 8.07 -7.49
N HIS A 358 -38.24 6.76 -7.27
CA HIS A 358 -38.99 5.71 -7.91
C HIS A 358 -40.28 5.42 -7.16
#